data_d27cda94d15064d11e0bc24880d2c810
#
_entry.id   d27cda94d15064d11e0bc24880d2c810
#
_cell.length_a   1.000
_cell.length_b   1.000
_cell.length_c   1.000
_cell.angle_alpha   90.00
_cell.angle_beta   90.00
_cell.angle_gamma   90.00
#
_symmetry.space_group_name_H-M   'P 1'
#
loop_
_entity.id
_entity.type
_entity.pdbx_description
1 polymer ?
#
loop_
_entity_poly.entity_id
_entity_poly.type
_entity_poly.pdbx_seq_one_letter_code
_entity_poly.pdbx_strand_id
1 'polypeptide(L)' 'MKNSTEYIYKQKVNQVIDYINSNLHQPLQLNVIADIVNMSQRQLLRMMSSALKEPLYTYVARQRVERAVLY' A
#
# COMPACT_ATOMS: atom_id res chain seq x y z
N MET A 1 6.50 19.65 18.28
CA MET A 1 6.21 18.27 18.44
C MET A 1 5.60 17.64 17.20
N LYS A 2 6.05 16.48 16.89
CA LYS A 2 5.58 15.81 15.72
C LYS A 2 4.16 15.38 15.87
N ASN A 3 3.46 15.47 14.81
CA ASN A 3 2.09 15.12 14.72
C ASN A 3 1.95 13.59 14.80
N SER A 4 1.22 13.09 15.79
CA SER A 4 1.03 11.66 15.93
C SER A 4 0.28 11.06 14.76
N THR A 5 -0.57 11.85 14.11
CA THR A 5 -1.30 11.38 12.94
C THR A 5 -0.35 11.05 11.80
N GLU A 6 0.66 11.87 11.58
CA GLU A 6 1.68 11.60 10.58
C GLU A 6 2.42 10.31 10.85
N TYR A 7 2.77 10.09 12.10
CA TYR A 7 3.48 8.88 12.48
C TYR A 7 2.62 7.64 12.24
N ILE A 8 1.35 7.72 12.61
CA ILE A 8 0.43 6.61 12.43
C ILE A 8 0.24 6.28 10.94
N TYR A 9 0.10 7.31 10.12
CA TYR A 9 -0.06 7.10 8.68
C TYR A 9 1.19 6.45 8.09
N LYS A 10 2.35 6.89 8.53
CA LYS A 10 3.60 6.33 8.03
C LYS A 10 3.68 4.83 8.34
N GLN A 11 3.28 4.45 9.54
CA GLN A 11 3.27 3.04 9.91
C GLN A 11 2.29 2.25 9.07
N LYS A 12 1.11 2.82 8.82
CA LYS A 12 0.10 2.15 8.00
C LYS A 12 0.58 1.98 6.56
N VAL A 13 1.22 3.00 6.02
CA VAL A 13 1.78 2.91 4.68
C VAL A 13 2.80 1.79 4.60
N ASN A 14 3.68 1.70 5.58
CA ASN A 14 4.69 0.65 5.61
C ASN A 14 4.06 -0.74 5.70
N GLN A 15 3.00 -0.88 6.49
CA GLN A 15 2.29 -2.14 6.60
C GLN A 15 1.68 -2.56 5.26
N VAL A 16 1.11 -1.60 4.55
CA VAL A 16 0.51 -1.88 3.25
C VAL A 16 1.59 -2.29 2.25
N ILE A 17 2.69 -1.58 2.23
CA ILE A 17 3.78 -1.88 1.31
C ILE A 17 4.35 -3.27 1.59
N ASP A 18 4.56 -3.60 2.85
CA ASP A 18 5.05 -4.92 3.22
C ASP A 18 4.11 -6.02 2.79
N TYR A 19 2.82 -5.81 3.02
CA TYR A 19 1.82 -6.80 2.63
C TYR A 19 1.81 -7.00 1.11
N ILE A 20 1.84 -5.90 0.38
CA ILE A 20 1.83 -5.97 -1.09
C ILE A 20 3.05 -6.74 -1.60
N ASN A 21 4.22 -6.40 -1.09
CA ASN A 21 5.45 -7.03 -1.56
C ASN A 21 5.53 -8.50 -1.19
N SER A 22 4.88 -8.89 -0.10
CA SER A 22 4.85 -10.29 0.29
C SER A 22 3.81 -11.10 -0.48
N ASN A 23 2.92 -10.45 -1.20
CA ASN A 23 1.79 -11.13 -1.84
C ASN A 23 1.63 -10.75 -3.31
N LEU A 24 2.71 -10.32 -3.96
CA LEU A 24 2.63 -9.89 -5.36
C LEU A 24 2.22 -11.00 -6.31
N HIS A 25 2.50 -12.24 -5.95
CA HIS A 25 2.18 -13.40 -6.79
C HIS A 25 0.71 -13.81 -6.69
N GLN A 26 -0.05 -13.14 -5.85
CA GLN A 26 -1.46 -13.45 -5.64
C GLN A 26 -2.31 -12.23 -6.01
N PRO A 27 -3.61 -12.45 -6.31
CA PRO A 27 -4.51 -11.31 -6.48
C PRO A 27 -4.59 -10.53 -5.20
N LEU A 28 -4.48 -9.22 -5.29
CA LEU A 28 -4.56 -8.35 -4.12
C LEU A 28 -5.96 -7.74 -4.05
N GLN A 29 -6.59 -7.85 -2.88
CA GLN A 29 -7.93 -7.31 -2.67
C GLN A 29 -7.87 -6.12 -1.74
N LEU A 30 -8.45 -5.02 -2.19
CA LEU A 30 -8.42 -3.78 -1.41
C LEU A 30 -9.08 -3.92 -0.05
N ASN A 31 -10.17 -4.68 0.01
CA ASN A 31 -10.87 -4.83 1.28
C ASN A 31 -10.00 -5.52 2.33
N VAL A 32 -9.19 -6.47 1.90
CA VAL A 32 -8.28 -7.17 2.83
C VAL A 32 -7.21 -6.21 3.32
N ILE A 33 -6.62 -5.45 2.40
CA ILE A 33 -5.56 -4.51 2.76
C ILE A 33 -6.11 -3.42 3.68
N ALA A 34 -7.30 -2.92 3.38
CA ALA A 34 -7.92 -1.89 4.20
C ALA A 34 -8.16 -2.40 5.62
N ASP A 35 -8.57 -3.66 5.76
CA ASP A 35 -8.77 -4.25 7.08
C ASP A 35 -7.49 -4.31 7.89
N ILE A 36 -6.38 -4.61 7.23
CA ILE A 36 -5.09 -4.70 7.90
C ILE A 36 -4.73 -3.39 8.60
N VAL A 37 -5.10 -2.27 8.00
CA VAL A 37 -4.78 -0.96 8.54
C VAL A 37 -5.98 -0.26 9.15
N ASN A 38 -7.10 -0.96 9.29
CA ASN A 38 -8.32 -0.43 9.90
C ASN A 38 -8.81 0.85 9.22
N MET A 39 -8.87 0.81 7.91
CA MET A 39 -9.33 1.94 7.11
C MET A 39 -10.36 1.46 6.10
N SER A 40 -11.19 2.40 5.62
CA SER A 40 -12.05 2.08 4.50
C SER A 40 -11.19 2.01 3.24
N GLN A 41 -11.70 1.36 2.21
CA GLN A 41 -10.96 1.26 0.94
C GLN A 41 -10.67 2.64 0.38
N ARG A 42 -11.62 3.55 0.50
CA ARG A 42 -11.43 4.91 0.01
C ARG A 42 -10.31 5.62 0.75
N GLN A 43 -10.29 5.50 2.07
CA GLN A 43 -9.22 6.11 2.87
C GLN A 43 -7.88 5.49 2.54
N LEU A 44 -7.85 4.17 2.36
CA LEU A 44 -6.64 3.48 1.99
C LEU A 44 -6.07 4.01 0.67
N LEU A 45 -6.92 4.13 -0.34
CA LEU A 45 -6.45 4.61 -1.64
C LEU A 45 -5.95 6.03 -1.57
N ARG A 46 -6.63 6.88 -0.80
CA ARG A 46 -6.19 8.26 -0.66
C ARG A 46 -4.85 8.36 0.06
N MET A 47 -4.70 7.60 1.13
CA MET A 47 -3.45 7.59 1.88
C MET A 47 -2.29 7.10 1.04
N MET A 48 -2.50 5.99 0.32
CA MET A 48 -1.41 5.42 -0.48
C MET A 48 -1.07 6.29 -1.67
N SER A 49 -2.08 6.88 -2.30
CA SER A 49 -1.84 7.79 -3.42
C SER A 49 -1.00 8.98 -2.98
N SER A 50 -1.30 9.51 -1.81
CA SER A 50 -0.55 10.65 -1.27
C SER A 50 0.87 10.25 -0.91
N ALA A 51 1.05 9.09 -0.30
CA ALA A 51 2.36 8.65 0.15
C ALA A 51 3.26 8.25 -1.02
N LEU A 52 2.70 7.59 -2.02
CA LEU A 52 3.47 7.07 -3.14
C LEU A 52 3.59 8.06 -4.30
N LYS A 53 2.79 9.12 -4.28
CA LYS A 53 2.72 10.10 -5.37
C LYS A 53 2.24 9.46 -6.66
N GLU A 54 1.47 8.40 -6.56
CA GLU A 54 0.90 7.70 -7.69
C GLU A 54 -0.22 6.80 -7.19
N PRO A 55 -1.17 6.41 -8.04
CA PRO A 55 -2.23 5.52 -7.62
C PRO A 55 -1.65 4.19 -7.13
N LEU A 56 -2.30 3.60 -6.13
CA LEU A 56 -1.84 2.33 -5.59
C LEU A 56 -1.73 1.25 -6.67
N TYR A 57 -2.69 1.21 -7.59
CA TYR A 57 -2.66 0.22 -8.67
C TYR A 57 -1.41 0.34 -9.53
N THR A 58 -0.98 1.56 -9.77
CA THR A 58 0.23 1.80 -10.56
C THR A 58 1.44 1.24 -9.84
N TYR A 59 1.50 1.49 -8.54
CA TYR A 59 2.60 0.96 -7.72
C TYR A 59 2.65 -0.56 -7.78
N VAL A 60 1.49 -1.20 -7.58
CA VAL A 60 1.42 -2.67 -7.58
C VAL A 60 1.84 -3.23 -8.93
N ALA A 61 1.33 -2.64 -10.00
CA ALA A 61 1.66 -3.11 -11.35
C ALA A 61 3.15 -2.99 -11.62
N ARG A 62 3.75 -1.87 -11.20
CA ARG A 62 5.18 -1.67 -11.40
C ARG A 62 5.99 -2.69 -10.61
N GLN A 63 5.60 -2.95 -9.37
CA GLN A 63 6.31 -3.94 -8.56
C GLN A 63 6.25 -5.32 -9.19
N ARG A 64 5.12 -5.68 -9.76
CA ARG A 64 4.97 -6.97 -10.42
C ARG A 64 5.87 -7.09 -11.64
N VAL A 65 5.93 -6.03 -12.43
CA VAL A 65 6.79 -6.02 -13.60
C VAL A 65 8.25 -6.10 -13.21
N GLU A 66 8.65 -5.34 -12.23
CA GLU A 66 10.04 -5.34 -11.77
C GLU A 66 10.46 -6.71 -11.25
N ARG A 67 9.55 -7.38 -10.52
CA ARG A 67 9.86 -8.71 -10.02
C ARG A 67 9.97 -9.73 -11.15
N ALA A 68 9.10 -9.60 -12.14
CA ALA A 68 9.13 -10.50 -13.29
C ALA A 68 10.42 -10.36 -14.09
N VAL A 69 10.90 -9.14 -14.22
CA VAL A 69 12.12 -8.88 -15.00
C VAL A 69 13.35 -9.49 -14.34
N LEU A 70 13.33 -9.61 -13.02
CA LEU A 70 14.48 -10.15 -12.31
C LEU A 70 14.65 -11.66 -12.48
N TYR A 71 13.65 -12.31 -13.04
CA TYR A 71 13.75 -13.74 -13.33
C TYR A 71 13.97 -13.97 -14.79
#